data_87ee5cdbb38f9c45af41ab441844e343
#
_entry.id   87ee5cdbb38f9c45af41ab441844e343
#
_cell.length_a   1.000
_cell.length_b   1.000
_cell.length_c   1.000
_cell.angle_alpha   90.00
_cell.angle_beta   90.00
_cell.angle_gamma   90.00
#
_symmetry.space_group_name_H-M   'P 1'
#
loop_
_entity.id
_entity.type
_entity.pdbx_description
1 polymer ?
#
loop_
_entity_poly.entity_id
_entity_poly.type
_entity_poly.pdbx_seq_one_letter_code
_entity_poly.pdbx_strand_id
1 'polypeptide(L)'
;RLTADNYAHTGEISAAMYAAIADNADNKTPPYEPVNILRSRVLHQGSAGSPTPGSIAVVNTMAMSVHSGRIEEAQARMTMMADLNVAAGAVQSRASVAISGMPGPHVFLTTAWGAYGDLDSGMEKIMSSPEMQAIRASKDPLGTIVATFQAIPLG
;
A
#
# COMPACT_ATOMS: atom_id res chain seq x y z
N ARG A 1 -6.38 11.51 -2.55
CA ARG A 1 -6.61 10.11 -2.11
C ARG A 1 -7.91 10.06 -1.33
N LEU A 2 -8.81 9.17 -1.73
CA LEU A 2 -10.05 8.93 -1.00
C LEU A 2 -9.83 7.75 -0.04
N THR A 3 -10.21 7.93 1.21
CA THR A 3 -10.20 6.87 2.24
C THR A 3 -11.64 6.61 2.67
N ALA A 4 -11.96 5.34 2.91
CA ALA A 4 -13.28 4.93 3.35
C ALA A 4 -13.17 4.19 4.69
N ASP A 5 -14.09 4.50 5.61
CA ASP A 5 -14.10 3.92 6.95
C ASP A 5 -14.78 2.54 7.00
N ASN A 6 -15.62 2.25 6.00
CA ASN A 6 -16.33 0.98 5.88
C ASN A 6 -16.79 0.74 4.43
N TYR A 7 -17.39 -0.41 4.15
CA TYR A 7 -17.84 -0.79 2.80
C TYR A 7 -18.93 0.11 2.23
N ALA A 8 -19.85 0.60 3.05
CA ALA A 8 -20.90 1.53 2.61
C ALA A 8 -20.26 2.83 2.13
N HIS A 9 -19.35 3.40 2.92
CA HIS A 9 -18.57 4.59 2.56
C HIS A 9 -17.70 4.38 1.29
N THR A 10 -17.15 3.17 1.11
CA THR A 10 -16.45 2.83 -0.14
C THR A 10 -17.39 2.88 -1.35
N GLY A 11 -18.64 2.43 -1.18
CA GLY A 11 -19.67 2.49 -2.21
C GLY A 11 -20.04 3.94 -2.57
N GLU A 12 -20.23 4.80 -1.59
CA GLU A 12 -20.53 6.23 -1.78
C GLU A 12 -19.40 6.97 -2.50
N ILE A 13 -18.15 6.73 -2.08
CA ILE A 13 -16.94 7.29 -2.74
C ILE A 13 -16.87 6.81 -4.19
N SER A 14 -17.11 5.53 -4.45
CA SER A 14 -17.10 4.98 -5.80
C SER A 14 -18.19 5.63 -6.67
N ALA A 15 -19.42 5.79 -6.14
CA ALA A 15 -20.50 6.43 -6.86
C ALA A 15 -20.19 7.90 -7.18
N ALA A 16 -19.63 8.65 -6.23
CA ALA A 16 -19.20 10.03 -6.44
C ALA A 16 -18.09 10.15 -7.49
N MET A 17 -17.10 9.23 -7.48
CA MET A 17 -16.08 9.18 -8.51
C MET A 17 -16.65 8.89 -9.90
N TYR A 18 -17.59 7.96 -10.02
CA TYR A 18 -18.24 7.67 -11.31
C TYR A 18 -19.06 8.84 -11.81
N ALA A 19 -19.78 9.54 -10.94
CA ALA A 19 -20.50 10.74 -11.31
C ALA A 19 -19.56 11.84 -11.82
N ALA A 20 -18.45 12.09 -11.11
CA ALA A 20 -17.46 13.08 -11.53
C ALA A 20 -16.77 12.71 -12.86
N ILE A 21 -16.55 11.43 -13.12
CA ILE A 21 -16.00 10.96 -14.41
C ILE A 21 -17.03 11.16 -15.52
N ALA A 22 -18.32 10.87 -15.27
CA ALA A 22 -19.40 11.06 -16.22
C ALA A 22 -19.59 12.54 -16.58
N ASP A 23 -19.55 13.44 -15.58
CA ASP A 23 -19.65 14.90 -15.77
C ASP A 23 -18.46 15.48 -16.56
N ASN A 24 -17.30 14.83 -16.51
CA ASN A 24 -16.11 15.21 -17.27
C ASN A 24 -15.99 14.50 -18.64
N ALA A 25 -16.96 13.69 -19.04
CA ALA A 25 -16.91 12.93 -20.29
C ALA A 25 -16.87 13.83 -21.56
N ASP A 26 -17.31 15.08 -21.45
CA ASP A 26 -17.22 16.09 -22.51
C ASP A 26 -15.80 16.70 -22.65
N ASN A 27 -14.94 16.54 -21.67
CA ASN A 27 -13.55 16.94 -21.74
C ASN A 27 -12.74 15.81 -22.38
N LYS A 28 -12.45 15.94 -23.67
CA LYS A 28 -11.63 15.12 -24.56
C LYS A 28 -10.53 14.36 -23.81
N THR A 29 -10.92 13.30 -23.15
CA THR A 29 -9.97 12.30 -22.66
C THR A 29 -9.31 11.70 -23.90
N PRO A 30 -7.98 11.70 -24.04
CA PRO A 30 -7.34 11.00 -25.12
C PRO A 30 -7.84 9.54 -25.12
N PRO A 31 -7.98 8.90 -26.27
CA PRO A 31 -8.48 7.55 -26.37
C PRO A 31 -7.47 6.62 -25.69
N TYR A 32 -7.61 6.45 -24.39
CA TYR A 32 -7.00 5.31 -23.74
C TYR A 32 -7.84 4.11 -24.14
N GLU A 33 -7.23 3.14 -24.81
CA GLU A 33 -7.81 1.81 -24.85
C GLU A 33 -8.14 1.42 -23.41
N PRO A 34 -9.33 0.85 -23.15
CA PRO A 34 -9.68 0.43 -21.82
C PRO A 34 -8.70 -0.66 -21.38
N VAL A 35 -7.64 -0.26 -20.72
CA VAL A 35 -6.82 -1.19 -19.96
C VAL A 35 -7.77 -1.84 -18.98
N ASN A 36 -7.80 -3.16 -18.92
CA ASN A 36 -8.57 -3.90 -17.93
C ASN A 36 -8.20 -3.34 -16.55
N ILE A 37 -9.03 -2.44 -16.03
CA ILE A 37 -8.86 -1.90 -14.68
C ILE A 37 -9.22 -3.03 -13.74
N LEU A 38 -8.21 -3.71 -13.23
CA LEU A 38 -8.35 -4.67 -12.16
C LEU A 38 -8.81 -3.87 -10.93
N ARG A 39 -10.13 -3.92 -10.64
CA ARG A 39 -10.67 -3.29 -9.44
C ARG A 39 -10.32 -4.15 -8.24
N SER A 40 -9.20 -3.86 -7.61
CA SER A 40 -8.88 -4.45 -6.32
C SER A 40 -9.51 -3.62 -5.21
N ARG A 41 -10.17 -4.29 -4.28
CA ARG A 41 -10.57 -3.69 -3.00
C ARG A 41 -9.53 -4.07 -1.96
N VAL A 42 -9.07 -3.07 -1.24
CA VAL A 42 -8.01 -3.24 -0.25
C VAL A 42 -8.51 -2.77 1.10
N LEU A 43 -8.45 -3.64 2.10
CA LEU A 43 -8.73 -3.29 3.48
C LEU A 43 -7.43 -2.82 4.15
N HIS A 44 -7.42 -1.61 4.70
CA HIS A 44 -6.31 -1.12 5.49
C HIS A 44 -6.36 -1.72 6.89
N GLN A 45 -5.33 -2.45 7.25
CA GLN A 45 -5.24 -3.17 8.53
C GLN A 45 -4.42 -2.42 9.59
N GLY A 46 -3.56 -1.54 9.18
CA GLY A 46 -2.75 -0.72 10.07
C GLY A 46 -2.28 0.53 9.35
N SER A 47 -2.22 1.63 10.06
CA SER A 47 -1.71 2.88 9.54
C SER A 47 -0.90 3.55 10.63
N ALA A 48 0.35 3.81 10.35
CA ALA A 48 1.23 4.60 11.17
C ALA A 48 1.57 5.89 10.41
N GLY A 49 1.60 7.00 11.13
CA GLY A 49 1.85 8.33 10.58
C GLY A 49 0.65 8.96 9.88
N SER A 50 0.73 10.26 9.72
CA SER A 50 -0.28 11.08 9.03
C SER A 50 0.42 12.14 8.19
N PRO A 51 0.51 11.96 6.87
CA PRO A 51 1.22 12.91 6.02
C PRO A 51 0.47 14.23 5.92
N THR A 52 1.21 15.32 5.93
CA THR A 52 0.73 16.63 5.50
C THR A 52 0.73 16.69 3.97
N PRO A 53 -0.23 17.37 3.33
CA PRO A 53 -0.19 17.60 1.89
C PRO A 53 1.17 18.19 1.46
N GLY A 54 1.76 17.64 0.40
CA GLY A 54 3.08 18.05 -0.10
C GLY A 54 4.29 17.51 0.66
N SER A 55 4.10 16.74 1.74
CA SER A 55 5.20 16.16 2.52
C SER A 55 5.73 14.82 2.00
N ILE A 56 5.23 14.32 0.89
CA ILE A 56 5.60 13.03 0.31
C ILE A 56 6.40 13.24 -0.97
N ALA A 57 7.62 12.73 -1.01
CA ALA A 57 8.46 12.74 -2.21
C ALA A 57 8.41 11.40 -2.96
N VAL A 58 8.28 10.29 -2.24
CA VAL A 58 8.26 8.96 -2.84
C VAL A 58 7.36 8.00 -2.06
N VAL A 59 6.66 7.15 -2.78
CA VAL A 59 5.83 6.07 -2.22
C VAL A 59 6.35 4.74 -2.72
N ASN A 60 6.70 3.86 -1.80
CA ASN A 60 7.06 2.48 -2.09
C ASN A 60 5.89 1.56 -1.78
N THR A 61 5.59 0.64 -2.66
CA THR A 61 4.60 -0.41 -2.39
C THR A 61 5.21 -1.77 -2.68
N MET A 62 5.07 -2.67 -1.73
CA MET A 62 5.38 -4.09 -1.85
C MET A 62 4.07 -4.89 -1.82
N ALA A 63 3.91 -5.80 -2.75
CA ALA A 63 2.80 -6.75 -2.81
C ALA A 63 3.33 -8.16 -2.60
N MET A 64 2.69 -8.90 -1.72
CA MET A 64 3.00 -10.30 -1.45
C MET A 64 1.76 -11.18 -1.66
N SER A 65 1.90 -12.23 -2.47
CA SER A 65 0.95 -13.33 -2.54
C SER A 65 1.18 -14.23 -1.32
N VAL A 66 0.15 -14.46 -0.54
CA VAL A 66 0.24 -15.16 0.75
C VAL A 66 -0.10 -16.64 0.56
N HIS A 67 0.64 -17.53 1.21
CA HIS A 67 0.34 -18.95 1.22
C HIS A 67 -1.02 -19.21 1.89
N SER A 68 -1.71 -20.25 1.43
CA SER A 68 -3.03 -20.62 1.96
C SER A 68 -2.99 -20.81 3.48
N GLY A 69 -3.96 -20.22 4.18
CA GLY A 69 -4.07 -20.30 5.63
C GLY A 69 -3.12 -19.38 6.43
N ARG A 70 -2.22 -18.60 5.77
CA ARG A 70 -1.23 -17.77 6.46
C ARG A 70 -1.56 -16.27 6.44
N ILE A 71 -2.79 -15.91 6.09
CA ILE A 71 -3.16 -14.49 5.87
C ILE A 71 -3.06 -13.65 7.16
N GLU A 72 -3.47 -14.18 8.30
CA GLU A 72 -3.41 -13.46 9.58
C GLU A 72 -1.96 -13.18 10.01
N GLU A 73 -1.07 -14.17 9.85
CA GLU A 73 0.35 -13.99 10.14
C GLU A 73 1.00 -12.99 9.20
N ALA A 74 0.64 -13.04 7.91
CA ALA A 74 1.13 -12.09 6.92
C ALA A 74 0.65 -10.66 7.22
N GLN A 75 -0.60 -10.49 7.64
CA GLN A 75 -1.14 -9.20 8.08
C GLN A 75 -0.38 -8.66 9.29
N ALA A 76 -0.22 -9.50 10.33
CA ALA A 76 0.51 -9.11 11.54
C ALA A 76 1.95 -8.67 11.22
N ARG A 77 2.63 -9.43 10.34
CA ARG A 77 3.99 -9.08 9.88
C ARG A 77 4.02 -7.75 9.12
N MET A 78 3.05 -7.51 8.22
CA MET A 78 2.99 -6.24 7.46
C MET A 78 2.67 -5.05 8.37
N THR A 79 1.83 -5.23 9.38
CA THR A 79 1.54 -4.18 10.38
C THR A 79 2.79 -3.84 11.18
N MET A 80 3.53 -4.83 11.67
CA MET A 80 4.81 -4.63 12.34
C MET A 80 5.82 -3.90 11.43
N MET A 81 5.91 -4.28 10.17
CA MET A 81 6.78 -3.60 9.21
C MET A 81 6.33 -2.15 8.95
N ALA A 82 5.03 -1.86 8.97
CA ALA A 82 4.53 -0.50 8.85
C ALA A 82 4.99 0.37 10.04
N ASP A 83 4.94 -0.17 11.25
CA ASP A 83 5.42 0.51 12.46
C ASP A 83 6.94 0.74 12.41
N LEU A 84 7.71 -0.25 11.97
CA LEU A 84 9.16 -0.12 11.78
C LEU A 84 9.51 0.97 10.74
N ASN A 85 8.77 1.04 9.64
CA ASN A 85 8.98 2.07 8.62
C ASN A 85 8.80 3.47 9.20
N VAL A 86 7.74 3.70 10.00
CA VAL A 86 7.51 5.00 10.63
C VAL A 86 8.57 5.30 11.69
N ALA A 87 8.94 4.32 12.51
CA ALA A 87 10.03 4.47 13.48
C ALA A 87 11.38 4.78 12.79
N ALA A 88 11.59 4.31 11.57
CA ALA A 88 12.77 4.59 10.76
C ALA A 88 12.76 5.98 10.08
N GLY A 89 11.63 6.67 10.07
CA GLY A 89 11.48 8.03 9.52
C GLY A 89 10.52 8.17 8.35
N ALA A 90 9.76 7.12 7.99
CA ALA A 90 8.71 7.25 7.00
C ALA A 90 7.59 8.20 7.49
N VAL A 91 7.07 9.02 6.60
CA VAL A 91 5.95 9.92 6.89
C VAL A 91 4.68 9.15 7.18
N GLN A 92 4.47 8.04 6.46
CA GLN A 92 3.36 7.13 6.64
C GLN A 92 3.72 5.74 6.16
N SER A 93 3.21 4.72 6.83
CA SER A 93 3.22 3.36 6.31
C SER A 93 1.89 2.65 6.59
N ARG A 94 1.45 1.80 5.67
CA ARG A 94 0.16 1.10 5.77
C ARG A 94 0.28 -0.35 5.32
N ALA A 95 -0.22 -1.23 6.16
CA ALA A 95 -0.49 -2.60 5.80
C ALA A 95 -1.93 -2.72 5.27
N SER A 96 -2.12 -3.49 4.21
CA SER A 96 -3.42 -3.64 3.56
C SER A 96 -3.59 -5.06 3.03
N VAL A 97 -4.84 -5.51 2.93
CA VAL A 97 -5.20 -6.82 2.38
C VAL A 97 -6.10 -6.62 1.17
N ALA A 98 -5.81 -7.32 0.08
CA ALA A 98 -6.74 -7.40 -1.03
C ALA A 98 -7.92 -8.30 -0.66
N ILE A 99 -9.11 -7.74 -0.73
CA ILE A 99 -10.37 -8.47 -0.44
C ILE A 99 -11.11 -8.86 -1.72
N SER A 100 -10.71 -8.33 -2.86
CA SER A 100 -11.22 -8.69 -4.19
C SER A 100 -10.28 -8.20 -5.29
N GLY A 101 -10.44 -8.73 -6.50
CA GLY A 101 -9.76 -8.26 -7.71
C GLY A 101 -8.39 -8.87 -7.95
N MET A 102 -7.94 -9.80 -7.10
CA MET A 102 -6.69 -10.54 -7.28
C MET A 102 -6.92 -12.05 -7.05
N PRO A 103 -6.21 -12.91 -7.77
CA PRO A 103 -6.28 -14.34 -7.55
C PRO A 103 -5.57 -14.70 -6.24
N GLY A 104 -6.32 -15.20 -5.27
CA GLY A 104 -5.78 -15.58 -3.96
C GLY A 104 -5.54 -14.43 -2.99
N PRO A 105 -5.09 -14.73 -1.77
CA PRO A 105 -4.85 -13.74 -0.75
C PRO A 105 -3.57 -12.95 -1.02
N HIS A 106 -3.69 -11.62 -1.01
CA HIS A 106 -2.55 -10.71 -1.15
C HIS A 106 -2.52 -9.70 -0.01
N VAL A 107 -1.33 -9.38 0.43
CA VAL A 107 -1.07 -8.28 1.38
C VAL A 107 -0.16 -7.26 0.73
N PHE A 108 -0.34 -6.00 1.12
CA PHE A 108 0.44 -4.87 0.63
C PHE A 108 1.04 -4.11 1.80
N LEU A 109 2.26 -3.63 1.60
CA LEU A 109 2.88 -2.63 2.45
C LEU A 109 3.17 -1.40 1.60
N THR A 110 2.48 -0.30 1.89
CA THR A 110 2.68 0.98 1.20
C THR A 110 3.27 1.97 2.16
N THR A 111 4.45 2.50 1.83
CA THR A 111 5.22 3.41 2.68
C THR A 111 5.53 4.69 1.91
N ALA A 112 5.27 5.83 2.54
CA ALA A 112 5.52 7.16 2.01
C ALA A 112 6.70 7.81 2.76
N TRP A 113 7.62 8.43 2.00
CA TRP A 113 8.81 9.09 2.51
C TRP A 113 8.85 10.55 2.09
N GLY A 114 9.36 11.42 2.97
CA GLY A 114 9.46 12.86 2.74
C GLY A 114 10.57 13.25 1.76
N ALA A 115 11.63 12.44 1.67
CA ALA A 115 12.72 12.61 0.72
C ALA A 115 13.33 11.25 0.35
N TYR A 116 14.06 11.18 -0.76
CA TYR A 116 14.80 9.97 -1.14
C TYR A 116 15.90 9.62 -0.13
N GLY A 117 16.56 10.63 0.45
CA GLY A 117 17.57 10.40 1.50
C GLY A 117 16.98 9.79 2.76
N ASP A 118 15.73 10.11 3.10
CA ASP A 118 15.02 9.50 4.22
C ASP A 118 14.71 8.02 3.93
N LEU A 119 14.36 7.69 2.69
CA LEU A 119 14.17 6.31 2.27
C LEU A 119 15.45 5.49 2.46
N ASP A 120 16.59 5.98 1.98
CA ASP A 120 17.86 5.25 2.06
C ASP A 120 18.26 5.03 3.53
N SER A 121 18.28 6.09 4.33
CA SER A 121 18.62 6.01 5.75
C SER A 121 17.61 5.18 6.56
N GLY A 122 16.33 5.27 6.21
CA GLY A 122 15.27 4.48 6.81
C GLY A 122 15.42 3.00 6.51
N MET A 123 15.71 2.63 5.26
CA MET A 123 15.94 1.24 4.86
C MET A 123 17.14 0.63 5.59
N GLU A 124 18.22 1.39 5.78
CA GLU A 124 19.38 0.94 6.56
C GLU A 124 19.00 0.62 8.02
N LYS A 125 18.23 1.52 8.67
CA LYS A 125 17.73 1.32 10.04
C LYS A 125 16.83 0.09 10.14
N ILE A 126 15.89 -0.08 9.19
CA ILE A 126 14.99 -1.22 9.15
C ILE A 126 15.77 -2.53 9.00
N MET A 127 16.71 -2.58 8.06
CA MET A 127 17.49 -3.78 7.78
C MET A 127 18.41 -4.18 8.94
N SER A 128 18.81 -3.24 9.78
CA SER A 128 19.61 -3.49 10.99
C SER A 128 18.76 -3.78 12.24
N SER A 129 17.43 -3.62 12.17
CA SER A 129 16.53 -3.88 13.32
C SER A 129 16.50 -5.36 13.72
N PRO A 130 16.36 -5.68 15.01
CA PRO A 130 16.23 -7.06 15.47
C PRO A 130 15.06 -7.81 14.83
N GLU A 131 13.93 -7.12 14.63
CA GLU A 131 12.73 -7.66 14.03
C GLU A 131 12.95 -8.08 12.58
N MET A 132 13.62 -7.25 11.79
CA MET A 132 13.94 -7.58 10.41
C MET A 132 14.97 -8.70 10.33
N GLN A 133 15.95 -8.72 11.23
CA GLN A 133 16.91 -9.81 11.31
C GLN A 133 16.22 -11.14 11.65
N ALA A 134 15.24 -11.14 12.57
CA ALA A 134 14.45 -12.32 12.89
C ALA A 134 13.63 -12.81 11.69
N ILE A 135 13.01 -11.89 10.93
CA ILE A 135 12.29 -12.24 9.69
C ILE A 135 13.24 -12.91 8.68
N ARG A 136 14.44 -12.35 8.49
CA ARG A 136 15.43 -12.89 7.54
C ARG A 136 16.00 -14.23 7.97
N ALA A 137 16.14 -14.45 9.27
CA ALA A 137 16.57 -15.73 9.82
C ALA A 137 15.49 -16.82 9.75
N SER A 138 14.22 -16.43 9.65
CA SER A 138 13.10 -17.35 9.52
C SER A 138 13.16 -18.08 8.18
N LYS A 139 13.12 -19.43 8.26
CA LYS A 139 13.04 -20.29 7.08
C LYS A 139 11.60 -20.59 6.65
N ASP A 140 10.64 -19.96 7.30
CA ASP A 140 9.21 -20.18 7.06
C ASP A 140 8.61 -18.97 6.31
N PRO A 141 8.58 -19.01 4.97
CA PRO A 141 8.04 -17.92 4.17
C PRO A 141 6.52 -17.89 4.28
N LEU A 142 5.95 -16.71 4.57
CA LEU A 142 4.49 -16.51 4.61
C LEU A 142 3.88 -16.39 3.22
N GLY A 143 4.70 -16.13 2.22
CA GLY A 143 4.27 -15.92 0.85
C GLY A 143 5.44 -15.54 -0.06
N THR A 144 5.11 -15.11 -1.26
CA THR A 144 6.06 -14.67 -2.29
C THR A 144 5.83 -13.19 -2.62
N ILE A 145 6.88 -12.38 -2.62
CA ILE A 145 6.80 -11.00 -3.12
C ILE A 145 6.57 -11.08 -4.62
N VAL A 146 5.44 -10.55 -5.07
CA VAL A 146 5.01 -10.60 -6.49
C VAL A 146 5.21 -9.27 -7.21
N ALA A 147 5.31 -8.17 -6.47
CA ALA A 147 5.59 -6.86 -7.03
C ALA A 147 6.23 -5.94 -5.97
N THR A 148 7.13 -5.10 -6.44
CA THR A 148 7.63 -3.93 -5.70
C THR A 148 7.68 -2.78 -6.70
N PHE A 149 7.06 -1.66 -6.35
CA PHE A 149 7.08 -0.48 -7.21
C PHE A 149 7.19 0.81 -6.41
N GLN A 150 7.73 1.81 -7.07
CA GLN A 150 7.83 3.17 -6.55
C GLN A 150 6.93 4.09 -7.36
N ALA A 151 6.31 5.04 -6.70
CA ALA A 151 5.56 6.11 -7.30
C ALA A 151 6.01 7.46 -6.75
N ILE A 152 6.08 8.44 -7.63
CA ILE A 152 6.29 9.84 -7.26
C ILE A 152 4.91 10.50 -7.30
N PRO A 153 4.46 11.17 -6.23
CA PRO A 153 3.23 11.93 -6.27
C PRO A 153 3.32 13.01 -7.36
N LEU A 154 2.33 13.04 -8.23
CA LEU A 154 2.15 14.15 -9.14
C LEU A 154 1.56 15.30 -8.34
N GLY A 155 2.28 16.42 -8.26
CA GLY A 155 1.86 17.63 -7.57
C GLY A 155 0.66 18.33 -8.26
#